data_9d73fef077709a0d64d261b0cf9c3b46
#
_entry.id   9d73fef077709a0d64d261b0cf9c3b46
#
_cell.length_a   1.000
_cell.length_b   1.000
_cell.length_c   1.000
_cell.angle_alpha   90.00
_cell.angle_beta   90.00
_cell.angle_gamma   90.00
#
_symmetry.space_group_name_H-M   'P 1'
#
loop_
_entity.id
_entity.type
_entity.pdbx_description
1 polymer ?
#
loop_
_entity_poly.entity_id
_entity_poly.type
_entity_poly.pdbx_seq_one_letter_code
_entity_poly.pdbx_strand_id
1 'polypeptide(L)'
;MIRVFPNPKETRAMPQTRLPSEVTGTVWKIEVREGDAVTEEQTLLVLESMKMEIPVTAPRAGTVLQLLVNEGDSVAEGQDVVVIE
;
A
#
# COMPACT_ATOMS: atom_id res chain seq x y z
N MET A 1 1.55 -10.32 -37.18
CA MET A 1 1.25 -10.06 -36.47
C MET A 1 1.55 -10.05 -35.61
N ILE A 2 1.79 -9.59 -35.10
CA ILE A 2 2.00 -9.56 -34.19
C ILE A 2 1.51 -9.49 -33.31
N ARG A 3 1.59 -9.57 -32.75
CA ARG A 3 1.10 -9.59 -31.80
C ARG A 3 1.29 -9.61 -31.10
N VAL A 4 1.39 -9.57 -31.05
CA VAL A 4 1.59 -9.68 -30.21
C VAL A 4 1.09 -9.71 -29.11
N PHE A 5 1.64 -9.99 -28.35
CA PHE A 5 1.09 -9.95 -27.13
C PHE A 5 1.40 -8.68 -26.50
N PRO A 6 0.46 -7.99 -25.94
CA PRO A 6 0.75 -6.90 -25.06
C PRO A 6 1.70 -7.40 -24.01
N ASN A 7 2.58 -6.55 -23.54
CA ASN A 7 3.43 -6.99 -22.47
C ASN A 7 2.60 -7.15 -21.21
N PRO A 8 3.10 -7.87 -20.21
CA PRO A 8 2.30 -8.16 -19.03
C PRO A 8 1.76 -6.93 -18.33
N LYS A 9 2.45 -5.82 -18.40
CA LYS A 9 1.95 -4.62 -17.78
C LYS A 9 0.70 -4.12 -18.45
N GLU A 10 0.62 -4.31 -19.76
CA GLU A 10 -0.52 -3.82 -20.51
C GLU A 10 -1.70 -4.75 -20.43
N THR A 11 -1.41 -6.04 -20.30
CA THR A 11 -2.49 -7.00 -20.19
C THR A 11 -3.08 -7.05 -18.83
N ARG A 12 -2.35 -6.58 -17.84
CA ARG A 12 -2.83 -6.64 -16.51
C ARG A 12 -3.97 -5.69 -16.35
N ALA A 13 -5.08 -6.22 -16.01
CA ALA A 13 -6.27 -5.42 -15.87
C ALA A 13 -6.28 -4.59 -14.60
N MET A 14 -5.45 -4.95 -13.63
CA MET A 14 -5.53 -4.33 -12.32
C MET A 14 -4.61 -3.12 -12.26
N PRO A 15 -5.15 -1.94 -12.13
CA PRO A 15 -4.30 -0.76 -11.95
C PRO A 15 -3.66 -0.79 -10.58
N GLN A 16 -2.51 -0.18 -10.51
CA GLN A 16 -1.85 0.02 -9.24
C GLN A 16 -2.56 1.13 -8.48
N THR A 17 -2.68 0.94 -7.18
CA THR A 17 -3.27 1.94 -6.31
C THR A 17 -2.25 2.32 -5.27
N ARG A 18 -2.00 3.60 -5.14
CA ARG A 18 -1.10 4.13 -4.13
C ARG A 18 -1.93 4.56 -2.95
N LEU A 19 -1.51 4.16 -1.77
CA LEU A 19 -2.22 4.47 -0.55
C LEU A 19 -1.43 5.51 0.21
N PRO A 20 -1.96 6.71 0.37
CA PRO A 20 -1.24 7.76 1.09
C PRO A 20 -1.50 7.66 2.58
N SER A 21 -0.59 8.24 3.35
CA SER A 21 -0.84 8.45 4.75
C SER A 21 -1.87 9.56 4.90
N GLU A 22 -2.86 9.34 5.74
CA GLU A 22 -3.89 10.34 5.98
C GLU A 22 -3.48 11.32 7.06
N VAL A 23 -2.34 11.08 7.70
CA VAL A 23 -1.87 11.92 8.79
C VAL A 23 -0.37 12.03 8.73
N THR A 24 0.15 13.06 9.40
CA THR A 24 1.57 13.17 9.66
C THR A 24 1.86 12.43 10.95
N GLY A 25 2.77 11.49 10.91
CA GLY A 25 3.08 10.68 12.08
C GLY A 25 4.22 9.75 11.82
N THR A 26 4.23 8.63 12.54
CA THR A 26 5.31 7.64 12.48
C THR A 26 4.69 6.28 12.16
N VAL A 27 5.40 5.49 11.36
CA VAL A 27 4.98 4.12 11.09
C VAL A 27 5.27 3.31 12.35
N TRP A 28 4.20 2.88 13.02
CA TRP A 28 4.33 2.15 14.26
C TRP A 28 4.54 0.66 14.02
N LYS A 29 3.77 0.11 13.07
CA LYS A 29 3.84 -1.31 12.80
C LYS A 29 3.41 -1.58 11.37
N ILE A 30 4.10 -2.51 10.71
CA ILE A 30 3.73 -2.96 9.36
C ILE A 30 3.22 -4.38 9.51
N GLU A 31 2.00 -4.61 9.00
CA GLU A 31 1.33 -5.90 9.18
C GLU A 31 1.47 -6.81 7.99
N VAL A 32 1.97 -6.30 6.86
CA VAL A 32 2.06 -7.09 5.62
C VAL A 32 3.44 -6.93 5.03
N ARG A 33 3.73 -7.76 4.03
CA ARG A 33 4.98 -7.72 3.28
C ARG A 33 4.68 -7.56 1.81
N GLU A 34 5.69 -7.11 1.07
CA GLU A 34 5.57 -7.09 -0.38
C GLU A 34 5.30 -8.50 -0.87
N GLY A 35 4.33 -8.61 -1.77
CA GLY A 35 3.91 -9.89 -2.31
C GLY A 35 2.71 -10.51 -1.61
N ASP A 36 2.32 -9.99 -0.45
CA ASP A 36 1.20 -10.56 0.28
C ASP A 36 -0.12 -10.24 -0.42
N ALA A 37 -1.02 -11.21 -0.40
CA ALA A 37 -2.40 -10.98 -0.82
C ALA A 37 -3.16 -10.35 0.34
N VAL A 38 -4.00 -9.38 0.03
CA VAL A 38 -4.77 -8.67 1.04
C VAL A 38 -6.22 -8.62 0.62
N THR A 39 -7.10 -8.49 1.62
CA THR A 39 -8.53 -8.37 1.38
C THR A 39 -8.94 -6.93 1.64
N GLU A 40 -10.15 -6.61 1.19
CA GLU A 40 -10.70 -5.27 1.40
C GLU A 40 -10.74 -4.97 2.90
N GLU A 41 -10.28 -3.78 3.26
CA GLU A 41 -10.26 -3.28 4.63
C GLU A 41 -9.27 -3.98 5.56
N GLN A 42 -8.45 -4.86 5.02
CA GLN A 42 -7.39 -5.46 5.83
C GLN A 42 -6.38 -4.39 6.21
N THR A 43 -5.96 -4.39 7.47
CA THR A 43 -4.94 -3.44 7.94
C THR A 43 -3.59 -3.80 7.35
N LEU A 44 -2.97 -2.83 6.69
CA LEU A 44 -1.68 -3.02 6.05
C LEU A 44 -0.55 -2.53 6.95
N LEU A 45 -0.75 -1.40 7.56
CA LEU A 45 0.19 -0.88 8.53
C LEU A 45 -0.54 0.05 9.47
N VAL A 46 0.10 0.39 10.57
CA VAL A 46 -0.49 1.27 11.59
C VAL A 46 0.43 2.45 11.76
N LEU A 47 -0.14 3.63 11.70
CA LEU A 47 0.57 4.88 11.95
C LEU A 47 0.24 5.36 13.35
N GLU A 48 1.20 6.04 13.96
CA GLU A 48 0.97 6.67 15.24
C GLU A 48 1.05 8.18 15.06
N SER A 49 0.00 8.88 15.50
CA SER A 49 -0.05 10.31 15.41
C SER A 49 -0.77 10.82 16.64
N MET A 50 -0.13 11.71 17.37
CA MET A 50 -0.72 12.33 18.57
C MET A 50 -1.24 11.28 19.55
N LYS A 51 -0.45 10.22 19.74
CA LYS A 51 -0.76 9.10 20.66
C LYS A 51 -1.97 8.28 20.23
N MET A 52 -2.38 8.42 18.97
CA MET A 52 -3.45 7.61 18.41
C MET A 52 -2.87 6.67 17.37
N GLU A 53 -3.42 5.45 17.33
CA GLU A 53 -3.04 4.47 16.32
C GLU A 53 -4.03 4.55 15.18
N ILE A 54 -3.52 4.77 13.98
CA ILE A 54 -4.37 4.99 12.82
C ILE A 54 -4.00 3.93 11.78
N PRO A 55 -4.92 2.99 11.48
CA PRO A 55 -4.61 1.95 10.51
C PRO A 55 -4.69 2.47 9.08
N VAL A 56 -3.81 1.97 8.23
CA VAL A 56 -3.93 2.13 6.79
C VAL A 56 -4.46 0.81 6.27
N THR A 57 -5.63 0.85 5.65
CA THR A 57 -6.31 -0.36 5.23
C THR A 57 -6.38 -0.43 3.72
N ALA A 58 -6.53 -1.65 3.21
CA ALA A 58 -6.64 -1.87 1.78
C ALA A 58 -8.04 -1.44 1.32
N PRO A 59 -8.11 -0.62 0.26
CA PRO A 59 -9.41 -0.19 -0.25
C PRO A 59 -10.13 -1.28 -1.04
N ARG A 60 -9.40 -2.33 -1.42
CA ARG A 60 -9.94 -3.46 -2.15
C ARG A 60 -8.99 -4.63 -2.00
N ALA A 61 -9.47 -5.81 -2.34
CA ALA A 61 -8.60 -6.98 -2.37
C ALA A 61 -7.54 -6.81 -3.45
N GLY A 62 -6.35 -7.33 -3.20
CA GLY A 62 -5.27 -7.24 -4.14
C GLY A 62 -3.99 -7.79 -3.56
N THR A 63 -2.88 -7.34 -4.11
CA THR A 63 -1.56 -7.79 -3.70
C THR A 63 -0.70 -6.57 -3.37
N VAL A 64 0.05 -6.66 -2.28
CA VAL A 64 0.99 -5.60 -1.92
C VAL A 64 2.15 -5.64 -2.90
N LEU A 65 2.27 -4.60 -3.71
CA LEU A 65 3.38 -4.51 -4.66
C LEU A 65 4.62 -3.94 -4.00
N GLN A 66 4.43 -2.91 -3.19
CA GLN A 66 5.57 -2.19 -2.65
C GLN A 66 5.20 -1.56 -1.32
N LEU A 67 6.12 -1.68 -0.37
CA LEU A 67 6.05 -0.91 0.86
C LEU A 67 7.06 0.21 0.73
N LEU A 68 6.60 1.43 0.82
CA LEU A 68 7.44 2.60 0.57
C LEU A 68 8.05 3.15 1.85
N VAL A 69 7.70 2.55 2.98
CA VAL A 69 8.18 2.99 4.30
C VAL A 69 8.54 1.78 5.13
N ASN A 70 9.28 2.03 6.20
CA ASN A 70 9.66 0.99 7.18
C ASN A 70 9.13 1.38 8.54
N GLU A 71 9.06 0.39 9.43
CA GLU A 71 8.68 0.68 10.81
C GLU A 71 9.65 1.69 11.41
N GLY A 72 9.11 2.68 12.08
CA GLY A 72 9.89 3.75 12.67
C GLY A 72 10.05 4.96 11.79
N ASP A 73 9.67 4.88 10.52
CA ASP A 73 9.82 6.02 9.61
C ASP A 73 8.79 7.09 9.93
N SER A 74 9.19 8.34 9.72
CA SER A 74 8.26 9.46 9.78
C SER A 74 7.58 9.62 8.43
N VAL A 75 6.31 9.92 8.43
CA VAL A 75 5.55 10.13 7.21
C VAL A 75 4.79 11.43 7.32
N ALA A 76 4.57 12.05 6.18
CA ALA A 76 3.76 13.26 6.09
C ALA A 76 2.40 12.93 5.52
N GLU A 77 1.42 13.74 5.86
CA GLU A 77 0.10 13.59 5.28
C GLU A 77 0.19 13.68 3.75
N GLY A 78 -0.43 12.73 3.05
CA GLY A 78 -0.39 12.69 1.59
C GLY A 78 0.78 11.93 1.02
N GLN A 79 1.73 11.52 1.86
CA GLN A 79 2.87 10.73 1.38
C GLN A 79 2.41 9.30 1.13
N ASP A 80 2.77 8.75 -0.04
CA ASP A 80 2.41 7.37 -0.35
C ASP A 80 3.20 6.42 0.53
N VAL A 81 2.52 5.43 1.08
CA VAL A 81 3.15 4.47 1.99
C VAL A 81 3.10 3.05 1.49
N VAL A 82 2.10 2.69 0.70
CA VAL A 82 1.92 1.34 0.17
C VAL A 82 1.40 1.45 -1.25
N VAL A 83 1.82 0.51 -2.09
CA VAL A 83 1.25 0.36 -3.44
C VAL A 83 0.66 -1.04 -3.51
N ILE A 84 -0.58 -1.13 -3.92
CA ILE A 84 -1.23 -2.42 -4.13
C ILE A 84 -1.68 -2.53 -5.57
N GLU A 85 -1.90 -3.76 -5.98
CA GLU A 85 -2.34 -4.05 -7.33
C GLU A 85 -3.60 -4.88 -7.34
#